data_0ef252f123c95fd3d598b4b6858cbba3
#
_entry.id   0ef252f123c95fd3d598b4b6858cbba3
#
_cell.length_a   1.000
_cell.length_b   1.000
_cell.length_c   1.000
_cell.angle_alpha   90.00
_cell.angle_beta   90.00
_cell.angle_gamma   90.00
#
_symmetry.space_group_name_H-M   'P 1'
#
loop_
_entity.id
_entity.type
_entity.pdbx_description
1 polymer ?
#
loop_
_entity_poly.entity_id
_entity_poly.type
_entity_poly.pdbx_seq_one_letter_code
_entity_poly.pdbx_strand_id
1 'polypeptide(L)'
;MNKIPRRKNNTVHVGSVLVGGGQPVVVQSMTDTDTADISATVSQIIDLHASGSEIVRVTVNTVEAAAAVPRIKEALAKKGIDCPLVGDFHFNGHRLLKEHPECAESLDKYRINPGNVGRGSKKDSQFASIIEYACEFNKPIRIGANWGSLDQTQLSRLMDENAKKEVPLSNKELVRE
;
A
#
# COMPACT_ATOMS: atom_id res chain seq x y z
N MET A 1 -33.24 3.80 -13.82
CA MET A 1 -32.03 4.12 -13.05
C MET A 1 -30.93 4.52 -14.03
N ASN A 2 -30.49 5.77 -14.02
CA ASN A 2 -29.36 6.21 -14.84
C ASN A 2 -28.10 5.52 -14.31
N LYS A 3 -27.50 4.63 -15.11
CA LYS A 3 -26.21 4.02 -14.78
C LYS A 3 -25.13 5.11 -14.86
N ILE A 4 -24.53 5.43 -13.73
CA ILE A 4 -23.34 6.30 -13.70
C ILE A 4 -22.24 5.58 -14.50
N PRO A 5 -21.71 6.19 -15.59
CA PRO A 5 -20.67 5.56 -16.40
C PRO A 5 -19.41 5.38 -15.54
N ARG A 6 -18.88 4.18 -15.48
CA ARG A 6 -17.60 3.92 -14.78
C ARG A 6 -16.44 4.48 -15.62
N ARG A 7 -15.49 5.12 -14.96
CA ARG A 7 -14.24 5.54 -15.59
C ARG A 7 -13.50 4.30 -16.11
N LYS A 8 -13.02 4.36 -17.36
CA LYS A 8 -12.12 3.33 -17.90
C LYS A 8 -10.77 3.42 -17.19
N ASN A 9 -10.26 2.32 -16.70
CA ASN A 9 -8.94 2.18 -16.09
C ASN A 9 -8.29 0.87 -16.54
N ASN A 10 -6.99 0.75 -16.35
CA ASN A 10 -6.25 -0.45 -16.69
C ASN A 10 -6.50 -1.56 -15.64
N THR A 11 -6.38 -2.81 -16.08
CA THR A 11 -6.33 -3.96 -15.19
C THR A 11 -4.93 -4.09 -14.62
N VAL A 12 -4.84 -4.36 -13.32
CA VAL A 12 -3.59 -4.58 -12.59
C VAL A 12 -3.61 -5.97 -11.99
N HIS A 13 -2.52 -6.71 -12.13
CA HIS A 13 -2.34 -8.02 -11.52
C HIS A 13 -1.73 -7.87 -10.12
N VAL A 14 -2.35 -8.47 -9.11
CA VAL A 14 -1.83 -8.59 -7.75
C VAL A 14 -1.76 -10.08 -7.42
N GLY A 15 -0.61 -10.70 -7.68
CA GLY A 15 -0.55 -12.15 -7.71
C GLY A 15 -1.55 -12.74 -8.71
N SER A 16 -2.39 -13.66 -8.27
CA SER A 16 -3.47 -14.28 -9.05
C SER A 16 -4.73 -13.40 -9.22
N VAL A 17 -4.82 -12.26 -8.51
CA VAL A 17 -6.03 -11.42 -8.45
C VAL A 17 -5.95 -10.24 -9.42
N LEU A 18 -7.03 -10.03 -10.20
CA LEU A 18 -7.17 -8.90 -11.14
C LEU A 18 -7.89 -7.73 -10.47
N VAL A 19 -7.30 -6.54 -10.52
CA VAL A 19 -7.86 -5.31 -9.94
C VAL A 19 -8.05 -4.24 -11.01
N GLY A 20 -9.21 -3.62 -11.06
CA GLY A 20 -9.53 -2.58 -12.05
C GLY A 20 -9.98 -3.14 -13.40
N GLY A 21 -9.93 -2.34 -14.47
CA GLY A 21 -10.26 -2.76 -15.84
C GLY A 21 -11.68 -3.30 -16.04
N GLY A 22 -12.62 -2.94 -15.16
CA GLY A 22 -13.99 -3.46 -15.20
C GLY A 22 -14.17 -4.81 -14.51
N GLN A 23 -13.13 -5.35 -13.87
CA GLN A 23 -13.20 -6.55 -13.03
C GLN A 23 -14.12 -6.34 -11.82
N PRO A 24 -14.61 -7.41 -11.17
CA PRO A 24 -15.33 -7.32 -9.92
C PRO A 24 -14.56 -6.53 -8.84
N VAL A 25 -15.27 -6.05 -7.84
CA VAL A 25 -14.65 -5.40 -6.68
C VAL A 25 -13.92 -6.46 -5.86
N VAL A 26 -12.63 -6.23 -5.63
CA VAL A 26 -11.76 -7.14 -4.87
C VAL A 26 -11.84 -6.82 -3.38
N VAL A 27 -12.02 -7.85 -2.56
CA VAL A 27 -12.02 -7.74 -1.09
C VAL A 27 -10.60 -7.84 -0.57
N GLN A 28 -10.16 -6.80 0.14
CA GLN A 28 -8.86 -6.76 0.80
C GLN A 28 -9.01 -6.50 2.29
N SER A 29 -8.39 -7.35 3.11
CA SER A 29 -8.26 -7.16 4.56
C SER A 29 -6.82 -6.85 4.96
N MET A 30 -6.62 -6.56 6.23
CA MET A 30 -5.30 -6.29 6.81
C MET A 30 -5.16 -7.06 8.11
N THR A 31 -3.98 -7.64 8.36
CA THR A 31 -3.66 -8.23 9.65
C THR A 31 -3.46 -7.15 10.70
N ASP A 32 -3.75 -7.48 11.94
CA ASP A 32 -3.44 -6.69 13.14
C ASP A 32 -2.35 -7.34 14.02
N THR A 33 -1.84 -8.49 13.61
CA THR A 33 -0.70 -9.16 14.25
C THR A 33 0.60 -8.41 13.98
N ASP A 34 1.60 -8.61 14.87
CA ASP A 34 2.98 -8.26 14.53
C ASP A 34 3.45 -9.17 13.39
N THR A 35 3.83 -8.57 12.25
CA THR A 35 4.28 -9.32 11.07
C THR A 35 5.55 -10.14 11.36
N ALA A 36 6.36 -9.75 12.34
CA ALA A 36 7.52 -10.53 12.79
C ALA A 36 7.12 -11.85 13.48
N ASP A 37 5.90 -11.93 14.04
CA ASP A 37 5.33 -13.20 14.50
C ASP A 37 4.69 -13.96 13.32
N ILE A 38 5.51 -14.79 12.70
CA ILE A 38 5.12 -15.55 11.51
C ILE A 38 3.91 -16.44 11.78
N SER A 39 3.87 -17.10 12.94
CA SER A 39 2.82 -18.08 13.27
C SER A 39 1.46 -17.39 13.42
N ALA A 40 1.41 -16.31 14.19
CA ALA A 40 0.20 -15.53 14.40
C ALA A 40 -0.28 -14.89 13.09
N THR A 41 0.66 -14.33 12.31
CA THR A 41 0.34 -13.68 11.03
C THR A 41 -0.19 -14.67 9.98
N VAL A 42 0.43 -15.84 9.86
CA VAL A 42 -0.05 -16.92 8.96
C VAL A 42 -1.44 -17.38 9.37
N SER A 43 -1.69 -17.61 10.68
CA SER A 43 -3.02 -18.00 11.15
C SER A 43 -4.08 -16.96 10.78
N GLN A 44 -3.81 -15.69 11.04
CA GLN A 44 -4.75 -14.62 10.74
C GLN A 44 -4.98 -14.44 9.23
N ILE A 45 -3.95 -14.58 8.38
CA ILE A 45 -4.11 -14.54 6.93
C ILE A 45 -5.06 -15.66 6.46
N ILE A 46 -4.91 -16.87 6.99
CA ILE A 46 -5.77 -18.01 6.66
C ILE A 46 -7.22 -17.70 7.04
N ASP A 47 -7.46 -17.19 8.25
CA ASP A 47 -8.80 -16.85 8.73
C ASP A 47 -9.45 -15.74 7.87
N LEU A 48 -8.68 -14.70 7.51
CA LEU A 48 -9.13 -13.62 6.63
C LEU A 48 -9.46 -14.15 5.24
N HIS A 49 -8.59 -14.99 4.67
CA HIS A 49 -8.80 -15.60 3.35
C HIS A 49 -10.03 -16.51 3.34
N ALA A 50 -10.19 -17.36 4.35
CA ALA A 50 -11.36 -18.23 4.52
C ALA A 50 -12.65 -17.42 4.70
N SER A 51 -12.57 -16.20 5.23
CA SER A 51 -13.69 -15.26 5.38
C SER A 51 -14.00 -14.47 4.11
N GLY A 52 -13.27 -14.72 3.00
CA GLY A 52 -13.53 -14.11 1.70
C GLY A 52 -12.59 -12.97 1.31
N SER A 53 -11.49 -12.73 2.04
CA SER A 53 -10.46 -11.79 1.59
C SER A 53 -9.66 -12.39 0.44
N GLU A 54 -9.67 -11.73 -0.71
CA GLU A 54 -8.94 -12.17 -1.90
C GLU A 54 -7.47 -11.71 -1.85
N ILE A 55 -7.19 -10.62 -1.12
CA ILE A 55 -5.86 -10.06 -0.90
C ILE A 55 -5.73 -9.71 0.58
N VAL A 56 -4.56 -9.98 1.18
CA VAL A 56 -4.29 -9.59 2.56
C VAL A 56 -3.09 -8.65 2.64
N ARG A 57 -3.22 -7.59 3.44
CA ARG A 57 -2.15 -6.61 3.69
C ARG A 57 -1.51 -6.85 5.05
N VAL A 58 -0.17 -6.83 5.06
CA VAL A 58 0.67 -6.93 6.25
C VAL A 58 1.50 -5.67 6.43
N THR A 59 1.78 -5.26 7.65
CA THR A 59 2.64 -4.11 7.92
C THR A 59 4.10 -4.50 7.79
N VAL A 60 4.90 -3.75 7.02
CA VAL A 60 6.34 -3.95 6.85
C VAL A 60 7.07 -2.68 7.25
N ASN A 61 7.35 -2.55 8.54
CA ASN A 61 7.93 -1.33 9.13
C ASN A 61 9.22 -1.58 9.93
N THR A 62 9.61 -2.84 10.13
CA THR A 62 10.83 -3.24 10.81
C THR A 62 11.63 -4.25 9.97
N VAL A 63 12.90 -4.45 10.32
CA VAL A 63 13.79 -5.44 9.70
C VAL A 63 13.24 -6.85 9.91
N GLU A 64 12.74 -7.13 11.12
CA GLU A 64 12.17 -8.42 11.51
C GLU A 64 10.90 -8.73 10.69
N ALA A 65 10.04 -7.73 10.52
CA ALA A 65 8.85 -7.86 9.68
C ALA A 65 9.22 -8.13 8.21
N ALA A 66 10.22 -7.41 7.67
CA ALA A 66 10.69 -7.65 6.31
C ALA A 66 11.26 -9.06 6.14
N ALA A 67 12.08 -9.53 7.09
CA ALA A 67 12.65 -10.87 7.07
C ALA A 67 11.58 -11.99 7.28
N ALA A 68 10.44 -11.67 7.89
CA ALA A 68 9.35 -12.62 8.10
C ALA A 68 8.50 -12.84 6.84
N VAL A 69 8.36 -11.84 5.95
CA VAL A 69 7.47 -11.91 4.78
C VAL A 69 7.73 -13.15 3.89
N PRO A 70 8.97 -13.48 3.47
CA PRO A 70 9.21 -14.66 2.66
C PRO A 70 8.79 -15.96 3.37
N ARG A 71 9.02 -16.04 4.68
CA ARG A 71 8.67 -17.21 5.50
C ARG A 71 7.15 -17.34 5.67
N ILE A 72 6.43 -16.22 5.78
CA ILE A 72 4.96 -16.18 5.78
C ILE A 72 4.44 -16.73 4.45
N LYS A 73 4.98 -16.25 3.32
CA LYS A 73 4.56 -16.70 1.98
C LYS A 73 4.82 -18.19 1.79
N GLU A 74 5.99 -18.67 2.21
CA GLU A 74 6.33 -20.11 2.18
C GLU A 74 5.38 -20.96 3.04
N ALA A 75 5.06 -20.49 4.25
CA ALA A 75 4.16 -21.20 5.16
C ALA A 75 2.72 -21.27 4.62
N LEU A 76 2.23 -20.22 3.96
CA LEU A 76 0.95 -20.22 3.27
C LEU A 76 0.96 -21.21 2.10
N ALA A 77 2.01 -21.20 1.28
CA ALA A 77 2.16 -22.11 0.14
C ALA A 77 2.18 -23.59 0.59
N LYS A 78 2.89 -23.93 1.69
CA LYS A 78 2.89 -25.28 2.28
C LYS A 78 1.49 -25.74 2.74
N LYS A 79 0.60 -24.80 3.05
CA LYS A 79 -0.79 -25.08 3.41
C LYS A 79 -1.76 -25.02 2.21
N GLY A 80 -1.25 -24.82 1.00
CA GLY A 80 -2.06 -24.71 -0.23
C GLY A 80 -2.89 -23.42 -0.31
N ILE A 81 -2.50 -22.39 0.42
CA ILE A 81 -3.18 -21.07 0.42
C ILE A 81 -2.49 -20.14 -0.57
N ASP A 82 -3.17 -19.84 -1.67
CA ASP A 82 -2.76 -18.82 -2.65
C ASP A 82 -3.47 -17.50 -2.34
N CYS A 83 -2.93 -16.78 -1.37
CA CYS A 83 -3.41 -15.45 -1.00
C CYS A 83 -2.32 -14.42 -1.33
N PRO A 84 -2.58 -13.48 -2.27
CA PRO A 84 -1.66 -12.39 -2.55
C PRO A 84 -1.44 -11.48 -1.34
N LEU A 85 -0.18 -11.14 -1.09
CA LEU A 85 0.24 -10.31 0.04
C LEU A 85 0.61 -8.89 -0.40
N VAL A 86 0.10 -7.90 0.32
CA VAL A 86 0.45 -6.49 0.13
C VAL A 86 1.31 -6.03 1.29
N GLY A 87 2.52 -5.56 1.00
CA GLY A 87 3.37 -4.90 1.99
C GLY A 87 2.98 -3.44 2.20
N ASP A 88 2.63 -3.10 3.43
CA ASP A 88 2.35 -1.72 3.84
C ASP A 88 3.62 -1.07 4.39
N PHE A 89 4.26 -0.23 3.57
CA PHE A 89 5.50 0.42 3.90
C PHE A 89 5.27 1.81 4.49
N HIS A 90 5.99 2.08 5.57
CA HIS A 90 6.05 3.38 6.23
C HIS A 90 7.51 3.88 6.20
N PHE A 91 7.77 5.09 6.53
CA PHE A 91 9.03 5.86 6.64
C PHE A 91 10.34 5.25 6.09
N ASN A 92 10.61 3.98 6.35
CA ASN A 92 11.86 3.26 6.04
C ASN A 92 11.70 2.20 4.93
N GLY A 93 10.56 2.17 4.23
CA GLY A 93 10.28 1.16 3.20
C GLY A 93 11.36 1.04 2.13
N HIS A 94 11.92 2.17 1.67
CA HIS A 94 13.02 2.20 0.71
C HIS A 94 14.27 1.45 1.21
N ARG A 95 14.56 1.55 2.52
CA ARG A 95 15.69 0.85 3.13
C ARG A 95 15.39 -0.64 3.31
N LEU A 96 14.19 -0.97 3.79
CA LEU A 96 13.78 -2.37 3.99
C LEU A 96 13.77 -3.14 2.68
N LEU A 97 13.28 -2.57 1.59
CA LEU A 97 13.30 -3.21 0.27
C LEU A 97 14.72 -3.40 -0.26
N LYS A 98 15.63 -2.45 0.03
CA LYS A 98 17.04 -2.55 -0.34
C LYS A 98 17.78 -3.64 0.44
N GLU A 99 17.57 -3.70 1.75
CA GLU A 99 18.28 -4.60 2.66
C GLU A 99 17.70 -6.02 2.63
N HIS A 100 16.43 -6.16 2.19
CA HIS A 100 15.68 -7.42 2.14
C HIS A 100 15.04 -7.63 0.77
N PRO A 101 15.81 -7.89 -0.30
CA PRO A 101 15.28 -8.11 -1.65
C PRO A 101 14.32 -9.29 -1.74
N GLU A 102 14.50 -10.31 -0.91
CA GLU A 102 13.59 -11.44 -0.78
C GLU A 102 12.20 -11.04 -0.26
N CYS A 103 12.10 -10.00 0.56
CA CYS A 103 10.82 -9.41 0.95
C CYS A 103 10.15 -8.71 -0.24
N ALA A 104 10.93 -7.94 -1.00
CA ALA A 104 10.44 -7.25 -2.20
C ALA A 104 9.88 -8.25 -3.22
N GLU A 105 10.58 -9.36 -3.44
CA GLU A 105 10.18 -10.42 -4.38
C GLU A 105 8.92 -11.17 -3.90
N SER A 106 8.84 -11.49 -2.61
CA SER A 106 7.76 -12.30 -2.02
C SER A 106 6.41 -11.58 -1.96
N LEU A 107 6.40 -10.26 -1.92
CA LEU A 107 5.17 -9.46 -1.94
C LEU A 107 4.57 -9.39 -3.34
N ASP A 108 3.24 -9.35 -3.41
CA ASP A 108 2.50 -9.26 -4.68
C ASP A 108 2.12 -7.81 -5.02
N LYS A 109 2.17 -6.90 -4.05
CA LYS A 109 1.90 -5.47 -4.23
C LYS A 109 2.52 -4.66 -3.10
N TYR A 110 2.91 -3.42 -3.38
CA TYR A 110 3.33 -2.47 -2.35
C TYR A 110 2.26 -1.40 -2.12
N ARG A 111 2.01 -1.07 -0.86
CA ARG A 111 1.25 0.11 -0.46
C ARG A 111 2.22 1.14 0.09
N ILE A 112 2.16 2.34 -0.45
CA ILE A 112 3.00 3.45 -0.04
C ILE A 112 2.11 4.62 0.33
N ASN A 113 2.41 5.26 1.46
CA ASN A 113 1.82 6.53 1.83
C ASN A 113 2.86 7.64 1.61
N PRO A 114 2.70 8.51 0.60
CA PRO A 114 3.66 9.56 0.28
C PRO A 114 3.93 10.52 1.45
N GLY A 115 2.92 10.73 2.30
CA GLY A 115 3.04 11.55 3.51
C GLY A 115 3.96 10.95 4.57
N ASN A 116 4.18 9.62 4.51
CA ASN A 116 4.97 8.85 5.47
C ASN A 116 6.27 8.30 4.87
N VAL A 117 6.70 8.77 3.70
CA VAL A 117 7.98 8.38 3.09
C VAL A 117 8.98 9.50 3.30
N GLY A 118 9.97 9.26 4.17
CA GLY A 118 11.04 10.21 4.43
C GLY A 118 10.60 11.51 5.10
N ARG A 119 11.54 12.43 5.26
CA ARG A 119 11.30 13.78 5.79
C ARG A 119 12.06 14.81 4.97
N GLY A 120 11.47 15.98 4.77
CA GLY A 120 12.07 17.11 4.08
C GLY A 120 12.51 16.78 2.64
N SER A 121 13.68 17.25 2.23
CA SER A 121 14.22 17.10 0.87
C SER A 121 14.53 15.65 0.42
N LYS A 122 14.54 14.69 1.35
CA LYS A 122 14.79 13.27 1.03
C LYS A 122 13.52 12.50 0.64
N LYS A 123 12.35 13.10 0.80
CA LYS A 123 11.05 12.45 0.62
C LYS A 123 10.90 11.89 -0.80
N ASP A 124 11.17 12.71 -1.81
CA ASP A 124 10.98 12.32 -3.20
C ASP A 124 11.97 11.25 -3.66
N SER A 125 13.25 11.34 -3.25
CA SER A 125 14.25 10.32 -3.57
C SER A 125 13.95 8.97 -2.92
N GLN A 126 13.47 8.97 -1.69
CA GLN A 126 13.09 7.74 -0.99
C GLN A 126 11.83 7.11 -1.57
N PHE A 127 10.87 7.94 -1.99
CA PHE A 127 9.70 7.48 -2.71
C PHE A 127 10.08 6.88 -4.07
N ALA A 128 10.94 7.56 -4.84
CA ALA A 128 11.46 7.06 -6.11
C ALA A 128 12.13 5.70 -5.96
N SER A 129 12.97 5.50 -4.92
CA SER A 129 13.62 4.22 -4.67
C SER A 129 12.62 3.07 -4.46
N ILE A 130 11.49 3.31 -3.77
CA ILE A 130 10.46 2.27 -3.61
C ILE A 130 9.81 1.94 -4.97
N ILE A 131 9.59 2.95 -5.82
CA ILE A 131 9.07 2.75 -7.18
C ILE A 131 10.05 1.93 -8.03
N GLU A 132 11.36 2.23 -7.94
CA GLU A 132 12.41 1.49 -8.64
C GLU A 132 12.38 0.00 -8.28
N TYR A 133 12.31 -0.35 -6.99
CA TYR A 133 12.14 -1.75 -6.56
C TYR A 133 10.85 -2.38 -7.09
N ALA A 134 9.75 -1.64 -7.10
CA ALA A 134 8.51 -2.16 -7.66
C ALA A 134 8.62 -2.45 -9.16
N CYS A 135 9.34 -1.61 -9.91
CA CYS A 135 9.63 -1.85 -11.32
C CYS A 135 10.56 -3.05 -11.51
N GLU A 136 11.63 -3.16 -10.72
CA GLU A 136 12.59 -4.25 -10.76
C GLU A 136 11.92 -5.62 -10.56
N PHE A 137 11.04 -5.72 -9.53
CA PHE A 137 10.33 -6.96 -9.20
C PHE A 137 8.95 -7.08 -9.89
N ASN A 138 8.62 -6.14 -10.80
CA ASN A 138 7.34 -6.10 -11.51
C ASN A 138 6.12 -6.15 -10.56
N LYS A 139 6.15 -5.34 -9.50
CA LYS A 139 5.09 -5.28 -8.50
C LYS A 139 4.22 -4.04 -8.68
N PRO A 140 2.90 -4.18 -8.67
CA PRO A 140 1.99 -3.04 -8.66
C PRO A 140 2.09 -2.26 -7.36
N ILE A 141 1.82 -0.96 -7.43
CA ILE A 141 1.85 -0.07 -6.28
C ILE A 141 0.47 0.54 -6.05
N ARG A 142 0.09 0.65 -4.78
CA ARG A 142 -0.99 1.52 -4.35
C ARG A 142 -0.42 2.73 -3.63
N ILE A 143 -0.61 3.90 -4.21
CA ILE A 143 -0.35 5.18 -3.54
C ILE A 143 -1.60 5.52 -2.74
N GLY A 144 -1.46 5.61 -1.41
CA GLY A 144 -2.60 5.87 -0.51
C GLY A 144 -2.22 6.86 0.58
N ALA A 145 -2.84 8.03 0.53
CA ALA A 145 -2.76 9.03 1.60
C ALA A 145 -4.06 9.06 2.39
N ASN A 146 -4.01 9.50 3.63
CA ASN A 146 -5.16 9.84 4.43
C ASN A 146 -4.99 11.27 4.98
N TRP A 147 -6.05 11.82 5.56
CA TRP A 147 -6.04 13.19 6.07
C TRP A 147 -4.91 13.46 7.06
N GLY A 148 -4.65 12.53 7.97
CA GLY A 148 -3.60 12.66 9.00
C GLY A 148 -2.18 12.57 8.48
N SER A 149 -1.98 12.17 7.21
CA SER A 149 -0.66 12.04 6.59
C SER A 149 -0.39 13.08 5.48
N LEU A 150 -1.27 14.08 5.34
CA LEU A 150 -1.02 15.19 4.44
C LEU A 150 0.20 16.01 4.89
N ASP A 151 0.95 16.53 3.92
CA ASP A 151 2.07 17.43 4.19
C ASP A 151 1.54 18.74 4.77
N GLN A 152 1.82 18.98 6.05
CA GLN A 152 1.29 20.12 6.78
C GLN A 152 1.81 21.46 6.24
N THR A 153 3.01 21.49 5.68
CA THR A 153 3.59 22.70 5.08
C THR A 153 2.85 23.07 3.79
N GLN A 154 2.59 22.07 2.95
CA GLN A 154 1.81 22.27 1.71
C GLN A 154 0.36 22.65 2.04
N LEU A 155 -0.25 21.96 2.99
CA LEU A 155 -1.62 22.24 3.41
C LEU A 155 -1.76 23.68 3.93
N SER A 156 -0.85 24.12 4.80
CA SER A 156 -0.85 25.50 5.32
C SER A 156 -0.71 26.52 4.19
N ARG A 157 0.22 26.29 3.26
CA ARG A 157 0.38 27.17 2.09
C ARG A 157 -0.89 27.25 1.25
N LEU A 158 -1.51 26.11 0.94
CA LEU A 158 -2.76 26.07 0.16
C LEU A 158 -3.90 26.78 0.90
N MET A 159 -3.99 26.64 2.22
CA MET A 159 -4.98 27.37 3.03
C MET A 159 -4.75 28.87 2.99
N ASP A 160 -3.50 29.34 3.10
CA ASP A 160 -3.14 30.75 3.01
C ASP A 160 -3.43 31.34 1.63
N GLU A 161 -3.13 30.59 0.57
CA GLU A 161 -3.45 30.98 -0.82
C GLU A 161 -4.97 31.02 -1.05
N ASN A 162 -5.70 30.04 -0.51
CA ASN A 162 -7.15 29.98 -0.62
C ASN A 162 -7.83 31.14 0.11
N ALA A 163 -7.32 31.54 1.27
CA ALA A 163 -7.87 32.67 2.04
C ALA A 163 -7.77 34.03 1.30
N LYS A 164 -6.87 34.12 0.32
CA LYS A 164 -6.67 35.32 -0.51
C LYS A 164 -7.58 35.36 -1.74
N LYS A 165 -8.29 34.28 -2.05
CA LYS A 165 -9.22 34.22 -3.19
C LYS A 165 -10.48 35.04 -2.88
N GLU A 166 -11.08 35.68 -3.89
CA GLU A 166 -12.37 36.40 -3.73
C GLU A 166 -13.49 35.47 -3.25
N VAL A 167 -13.46 34.20 -3.72
CA VAL A 167 -14.35 33.13 -3.28
C VAL A 167 -13.50 31.96 -2.80
N PRO A 168 -13.23 31.87 -1.48
CA PRO A 168 -12.46 30.77 -0.92
C PRO A 168 -13.17 29.43 -1.09
N LEU A 169 -12.41 28.39 -1.44
CA LEU A 169 -12.89 27.00 -1.47
C LEU A 169 -13.11 26.51 -0.03
N SER A 170 -14.07 25.62 0.15
CA SER A 170 -14.20 24.87 1.40
C SER A 170 -12.98 23.96 1.63
N ASN A 171 -12.68 23.61 2.86
CA ASN A 171 -11.56 22.70 3.18
C ASN A 171 -11.63 21.36 2.41
N LYS A 172 -12.85 20.88 2.15
CA LYS A 172 -13.07 19.64 1.40
C LYS A 172 -12.74 19.76 -0.08
N GLU A 173 -12.96 20.92 -0.67
CA GLU A 173 -12.62 21.22 -2.06
C GLU A 173 -11.12 21.49 -2.19
N LEU A 174 -10.55 22.25 -1.26
CA LEU A 174 -9.12 22.59 -1.24
C LEU A 174 -8.19 21.34 -1.21
N VAL A 175 -8.59 20.29 -0.51
CA VAL A 175 -7.80 19.04 -0.43
C VAL A 175 -7.94 18.17 -1.69
N ARG A 176 -8.84 18.51 -2.61
CA ARG A 176 -9.00 17.80 -3.88
C ARG A 176 -8.20 18.42 -5.03
N GLU A 177 -7.68 19.65 -4.83
CA GLU A 177 -6.74 20.29 -5.74
C GLU A 177 -5.31 19.78 -5.52
#